data_c27db7e037495f1a0189af4336420dae
#
_entry.id   c27db7e037495f1a0189af4336420dae
#
_cell.length_a   1.000
_cell.length_b   1.000
_cell.length_c   1.000
_cell.angle_alpha   90.00
_cell.angle_beta   90.00
_cell.angle_gamma   90.00
#
_symmetry.space_group_name_H-M   'P 1'
#
loop_
_entity.id
_entity.type
_entity.pdbx_description
1 polymer ?
#
loop_
_entity_poly.entity_id
_entity_poly.type
_entity_poly.pdbx_seq_one_letter_code
_entity_poly.pdbx_strand_id
1 'polypeptide(L)'
;RPYTQIFIAEMGAKQPGDIKEICDLVNPEIGIITAVGEQHLETFGSVENVCRTKFELADSLPADGLAVINDGFTAARERNVDNVKCQRYYAGNDNITAEKSDYRVSEVTYSPDGTRFTVDGPEGYRKEFKTPLMGECNIANLLGAIAVSRHLGVPEQKIAYALSTMPQVEHRLSTKRTTGGLTIIDDAFNSNPQGSSMALDVLAMLDIPGRRFIITPGMIELGSRQYEANKEFGAKISDCADVAIIVGQYNREAILEGIGDRMAEE
;
A
#
# COMPACT_ATOMS: atom_id res chain seq x y z
N ARG A 1 5.05 -29.45 3.44
CA ARG A 1 4.22 -30.57 3.94
C ARG A 1 3.56 -31.27 2.73
N PRO A 2 3.32 -32.58 2.74
CA PRO A 2 2.82 -33.30 1.57
C PRO A 2 1.42 -32.85 1.07
N TYR A 3 0.70 -32.02 1.80
CA TYR A 3 -0.63 -31.49 1.44
C TYR A 3 -0.63 -30.01 1.07
N THR A 4 0.54 -29.37 1.00
CA THR A 4 0.63 -27.95 0.61
C THR A 4 0.37 -27.85 -0.89
N GLN A 5 -0.70 -27.14 -1.26
CA GLN A 5 -1.05 -26.87 -2.66
C GLN A 5 -0.46 -25.54 -3.13
N ILE A 6 -0.38 -24.56 -2.22
CA ILE A 6 0.15 -23.22 -2.49
C ILE A 6 1.09 -22.84 -1.35
N PHE A 7 2.26 -22.35 -1.70
CA PHE A 7 3.22 -21.74 -0.78
C PHE A 7 3.34 -20.26 -1.12
N ILE A 8 3.14 -19.39 -0.14
CA ILE A 8 3.27 -17.94 -0.30
C ILE A 8 4.51 -17.50 0.46
N ALA A 9 5.49 -16.94 -0.26
CA ALA A 9 6.70 -16.37 0.30
C ALA A 9 6.62 -14.85 0.27
N GLU A 10 6.70 -14.19 1.43
CA GLU A 10 6.96 -12.76 1.50
C GLU A 10 8.45 -12.51 1.31
N MET A 11 8.80 -11.69 0.31
CA MET A 11 10.18 -11.40 -0.06
C MET A 11 10.52 -9.96 0.27
N GLY A 12 11.44 -9.76 1.21
CA GLY A 12 11.99 -8.46 1.57
C GLY A 12 13.37 -8.24 0.98
N ALA A 13 13.75 -6.99 0.71
CA ALA A 13 15.07 -6.62 0.24
C ALA A 13 15.59 -5.38 0.95
N LYS A 14 16.90 -5.35 1.20
CA LYS A 14 17.67 -4.19 1.67
C LYS A 14 18.75 -3.77 0.67
N GLN A 15 19.10 -4.64 -0.27
CA GLN A 15 20.11 -4.40 -1.29
C GLN A 15 19.78 -5.15 -2.59
N PRO A 16 20.39 -4.75 -3.72
CA PRO A 16 20.25 -5.48 -4.99
C PRO A 16 20.71 -6.94 -4.86
N GLY A 17 19.95 -7.86 -5.47
CA GLY A 17 20.21 -9.29 -5.44
C GLY A 17 19.45 -10.07 -4.36
N ASP A 18 18.93 -9.41 -3.31
CA ASP A 18 18.24 -10.09 -2.21
C ASP A 18 17.00 -10.85 -2.70
N ILE A 19 16.20 -10.25 -3.60
CA ILE A 19 15.01 -10.90 -4.16
C ILE A 19 15.40 -12.06 -5.06
N LYS A 20 16.45 -11.89 -5.88
CA LYS A 20 16.96 -12.96 -6.75
C LYS A 20 17.38 -14.19 -5.95
N GLU A 21 18.10 -13.99 -4.84
CA GLU A 21 18.54 -15.09 -3.96
C GLU A 21 17.33 -15.87 -3.41
N ILE A 22 16.29 -15.15 -2.96
CA ILE A 22 15.06 -15.79 -2.48
C ILE A 22 14.34 -16.52 -3.62
N CYS A 23 14.28 -15.94 -4.82
CA CYS A 23 13.69 -16.60 -5.99
C CYS A 23 14.41 -17.89 -6.35
N ASP A 24 15.74 -17.93 -6.28
CA ASP A 24 16.53 -19.14 -6.54
C ASP A 24 16.26 -20.25 -5.53
N LEU A 25 15.88 -19.91 -4.32
CA LEU A 25 15.50 -20.87 -3.28
C LEU A 25 14.05 -21.35 -3.42
N VAL A 26 13.14 -20.42 -3.73
CA VAL A 26 11.67 -20.68 -3.72
C VAL A 26 11.17 -21.20 -5.07
N ASN A 27 11.81 -20.80 -6.17
CA ASN A 27 11.39 -21.04 -7.56
C ASN A 27 9.92 -20.64 -7.77
N PRO A 28 9.56 -19.35 -7.66
CA PRO A 28 8.18 -18.90 -7.76
C PRO A 28 7.63 -19.06 -9.17
N GLU A 29 6.36 -19.48 -9.30
CA GLU A 29 5.60 -19.53 -10.55
C GLU A 29 4.75 -18.27 -10.74
N ILE A 30 4.36 -17.61 -9.64
CA ILE A 30 3.58 -16.37 -9.62
C ILE A 30 4.28 -15.35 -8.74
N GLY A 31 4.46 -14.14 -9.25
CA GLY A 31 5.04 -13.02 -8.50
C GLY A 31 4.06 -11.85 -8.39
N ILE A 32 3.92 -11.27 -7.19
CA ILE A 32 3.17 -10.03 -6.98
C ILE A 32 4.14 -8.92 -6.56
N ILE A 33 4.16 -7.81 -7.30
CA ILE A 33 4.87 -6.59 -6.93
C ILE A 33 3.85 -5.58 -6.43
N THR A 34 3.81 -5.40 -5.11
CA THR A 34 2.77 -4.61 -4.44
C THR A 34 3.08 -3.13 -4.38
N ALA A 35 4.36 -2.76 -4.23
CA ALA A 35 4.77 -1.37 -4.09
C ALA A 35 6.22 -1.16 -4.56
N VAL A 36 6.47 -0.03 -5.21
CA VAL A 36 7.81 0.45 -5.59
C VAL A 36 7.88 1.93 -5.27
N GLY A 37 8.54 2.30 -4.19
CA GLY A 37 8.63 3.68 -3.73
C GLY A 37 9.88 3.96 -2.93
N GLU A 38 9.92 5.12 -2.28
CA GLU A 38 11.02 5.55 -1.43
C GLU A 38 11.07 4.68 -0.16
N GLN A 39 11.91 3.65 -0.19
CA GLN A 39 12.17 2.74 0.93
C GLN A 39 13.66 2.46 1.02
N HIS A 40 14.23 2.50 2.23
CA HIS A 40 15.63 2.18 2.49
C HIS A 40 16.60 2.87 1.52
N LEU A 41 16.34 4.16 1.20
CA LEU A 41 17.16 4.92 0.23
C LEU A 41 18.61 5.04 0.66
N GLU A 42 18.91 4.92 1.95
CA GLU A 42 20.29 4.89 2.46
C GLU A 42 21.09 3.70 1.93
N THR A 43 20.44 2.57 1.68
CA THR A 43 21.08 1.36 1.14
C THR A 43 20.90 1.20 -0.37
N PHE A 44 19.73 1.52 -0.90
CA PHE A 44 19.47 1.43 -2.34
C PHE A 44 19.99 2.62 -3.14
N GLY A 45 20.11 3.79 -2.53
CA GLY A 45 20.58 5.02 -3.18
C GLY A 45 19.55 5.71 -4.06
N SER A 46 18.62 4.98 -4.70
CA SER A 46 17.57 5.56 -5.56
C SER A 46 16.33 4.66 -5.66
N VAL A 47 15.19 5.24 -6.08
CA VAL A 47 13.94 4.51 -6.35
C VAL A 47 14.11 3.55 -7.53
N GLU A 48 14.93 3.88 -8.52
CA GLU A 48 15.25 3.02 -9.67
C GLU A 48 15.93 1.73 -9.21
N ASN A 49 16.83 1.80 -8.23
CA ASN A 49 17.48 0.63 -7.65
C ASN A 49 16.48 -0.22 -6.85
N VAL A 50 15.57 0.41 -6.08
CA VAL A 50 14.45 -0.29 -5.42
C VAL A 50 13.59 -1.01 -6.46
N CYS A 51 13.22 -0.33 -7.54
CA CYS A 51 12.44 -0.90 -8.63
C CYS A 51 13.17 -2.10 -9.26
N ARG A 52 14.43 -1.92 -9.66
CA ARG A 52 15.23 -3.01 -10.25
C ARG A 52 15.29 -4.24 -9.35
N THR A 53 15.53 -4.05 -8.05
CA THR A 53 15.60 -5.17 -7.09
C THR A 53 14.26 -5.87 -6.93
N LYS A 54 13.16 -5.14 -6.79
CA LYS A 54 11.83 -5.77 -6.67
C LYS A 54 11.42 -6.51 -7.95
N PHE A 55 11.84 -6.03 -9.12
CA PHE A 55 11.57 -6.69 -10.39
C PHE A 55 12.46 -7.92 -10.66
N GLU A 56 13.51 -8.18 -9.85
CA GLU A 56 14.21 -9.47 -9.85
C GLU A 56 13.21 -10.64 -9.69
N LEU A 57 12.08 -10.41 -8.98
CA LEU A 57 10.99 -11.38 -8.89
C LEU A 57 10.38 -11.68 -10.27
N ALA A 58 9.95 -10.65 -11.00
CA ALA A 58 9.36 -10.83 -12.32
C ALA A 58 10.36 -11.43 -13.34
N ASP A 59 11.61 -10.98 -13.26
CA ASP A 59 12.71 -11.45 -14.12
C ASP A 59 13.08 -12.94 -13.83
N SER A 60 12.74 -13.46 -12.65
CA SER A 60 13.00 -14.85 -12.21
C SER A 60 11.86 -15.81 -12.48
N LEU A 61 10.70 -15.33 -12.94
CA LEU A 61 9.54 -16.20 -13.20
C LEU A 61 9.75 -17.04 -14.47
N PRO A 62 9.24 -18.28 -14.50
CA PRO A 62 9.25 -19.11 -15.70
C PRO A 62 8.32 -18.51 -16.79
N ALA A 63 8.56 -18.84 -18.05
CA ALA A 63 7.82 -18.29 -19.19
C ALA A 63 6.30 -18.57 -19.16
N ASP A 64 5.88 -19.62 -18.49
CA ASP A 64 4.48 -20.01 -18.26
C ASP A 64 3.91 -19.50 -16.94
N GLY A 65 4.70 -18.71 -16.18
CA GLY A 65 4.30 -18.09 -14.92
C GLY A 65 3.42 -16.84 -15.09
N LEU A 66 3.24 -16.12 -14.00
CA LEU A 66 2.45 -14.88 -13.96
C LEU A 66 3.11 -13.81 -13.10
N ALA A 67 3.34 -12.62 -13.66
CA ALA A 67 3.65 -11.41 -12.91
C ALA A 67 2.38 -10.56 -12.71
N VAL A 68 2.12 -10.13 -11.47
CA VAL A 68 1.00 -9.25 -11.12
C VAL A 68 1.58 -7.97 -10.50
N ILE A 69 1.39 -6.82 -11.16
CA ILE A 69 2.15 -5.60 -10.89
C ILE A 69 1.21 -4.44 -10.58
N ASN A 70 1.48 -3.73 -9.48
CA ASN A 70 0.76 -2.54 -9.08
C ASN A 70 1.22 -1.32 -9.90
N ASP A 71 0.32 -0.77 -10.71
CA ASP A 71 0.54 0.43 -11.52
C ASP A 71 0.40 1.75 -10.74
N GLY A 72 0.11 1.69 -9.45
CA GLY A 72 0.06 2.87 -8.59
C GLY A 72 1.42 3.57 -8.39
N PHE A 73 2.50 2.95 -8.84
CA PHE A 73 3.86 3.46 -8.71
C PHE A 73 4.48 3.70 -10.09
N THR A 74 4.89 4.94 -10.37
CA THR A 74 5.45 5.33 -11.68
C THR A 74 6.60 4.43 -12.11
N ALA A 75 7.57 4.16 -11.24
CA ALA A 75 8.71 3.30 -11.56
C ALA A 75 8.30 1.85 -11.91
N ALA A 76 7.24 1.32 -11.29
CA ALA A 76 6.72 -0.01 -11.62
C ALA A 76 5.94 0.00 -12.94
N ARG A 77 5.13 1.04 -13.17
CA ARG A 77 4.33 1.23 -14.38
C ARG A 77 5.17 1.35 -15.65
N GLU A 78 6.32 2.04 -15.56
CA GLU A 78 7.23 2.25 -16.67
C GLU A 78 8.14 1.05 -16.99
N ARG A 79 8.21 0.07 -16.08
CA ARG A 79 9.02 -1.13 -16.26
C ARG A 79 8.28 -2.15 -17.13
N ASN A 80 8.85 -2.51 -18.27
CA ASN A 80 8.36 -3.60 -19.12
C ASN A 80 8.70 -4.96 -18.53
N VAL A 81 7.79 -5.92 -18.72
CA VAL A 81 7.94 -7.34 -18.36
C VAL A 81 7.51 -8.14 -19.59
N ASP A 82 8.48 -8.73 -20.30
CA ASP A 82 8.26 -9.40 -21.59
C ASP A 82 8.57 -10.90 -21.52
N ASN A 83 9.18 -11.37 -20.44
CA ASN A 83 9.62 -12.75 -20.25
C ASN A 83 8.52 -13.70 -19.74
N VAL A 84 7.42 -13.14 -19.22
CA VAL A 84 6.33 -13.87 -18.58
C VAL A 84 5.00 -13.15 -18.81
N LYS A 85 3.87 -13.86 -18.69
CA LYS A 85 2.54 -13.23 -18.71
C LYS A 85 2.48 -12.18 -17.59
N CYS A 86 2.12 -10.96 -17.95
CA CYS A 86 1.99 -9.85 -17.00
C CYS A 86 0.53 -9.41 -16.90
N GLN A 87 0.03 -9.24 -15.69
CA GLN A 87 -1.22 -8.57 -15.38
C GLN A 87 -0.93 -7.35 -14.53
N ARG A 88 -1.51 -6.22 -14.88
CA ARG A 88 -1.35 -4.95 -14.18
C ARG A 88 -2.61 -4.59 -13.43
N TYR A 89 -2.47 -3.97 -12.26
CA TYR A 89 -3.61 -3.56 -11.46
C TYR A 89 -3.42 -2.16 -10.88
N TYR A 90 -4.54 -1.46 -10.69
CA TYR A 90 -4.55 -0.10 -10.19
C TYR A 90 -5.77 0.18 -9.31
N ALA A 91 -5.54 0.76 -8.13
CA ALA A 91 -6.60 1.09 -7.16
C ALA A 91 -6.82 2.60 -6.95
N GLY A 92 -6.00 3.45 -7.59
CA GLY A 92 -6.10 4.90 -7.45
C GLY A 92 -7.12 5.55 -8.39
N ASN A 93 -7.14 6.88 -8.39
CA ASN A 93 -8.15 7.69 -9.07
C ASN A 93 -7.70 8.29 -10.43
N ASP A 94 -6.48 7.97 -10.90
CA ASP A 94 -6.02 8.42 -12.22
C ASP A 94 -6.63 7.56 -13.33
N ASN A 95 -7.56 8.15 -14.09
CA ASN A 95 -8.28 7.46 -15.16
C ASN A 95 -7.35 6.91 -16.26
N ILE A 96 -6.26 7.62 -16.59
CA ILE A 96 -5.31 7.20 -17.65
C ILE A 96 -4.61 5.91 -17.24
N THR A 97 -4.19 5.80 -15.98
CA THR A 97 -3.57 4.58 -15.43
C THR A 97 -4.61 3.46 -15.32
N ALA A 98 -5.81 3.78 -14.83
CA ALA A 98 -6.89 2.80 -14.67
C ALA A 98 -7.30 2.15 -16.01
N GLU A 99 -7.36 2.92 -17.09
CA GLU A 99 -7.73 2.40 -18.43
C GLU A 99 -6.68 1.45 -19.02
N LYS A 100 -5.41 1.59 -18.60
CA LYS A 100 -4.30 0.75 -19.08
C LYS A 100 -4.09 -0.50 -18.24
N SER A 101 -4.65 -0.55 -17.03
CA SER A 101 -4.49 -1.68 -16.14
C SER A 101 -5.54 -2.76 -16.40
N ASP A 102 -5.14 -4.04 -16.31
CA ASP A 102 -6.04 -5.19 -16.49
C ASP A 102 -7.10 -5.26 -15.40
N TYR A 103 -6.72 -4.95 -14.16
CA TYR A 103 -7.64 -4.86 -13.04
C TYR A 103 -7.64 -3.44 -12.47
N ARG A 104 -8.82 -2.92 -12.18
CA ARG A 104 -8.97 -1.61 -11.55
C ARG A 104 -10.07 -1.61 -10.50
N VAL A 105 -9.95 -0.67 -9.58
CA VAL A 105 -10.97 -0.43 -8.55
C VAL A 105 -11.81 0.79 -8.93
N SER A 106 -13.09 0.69 -8.70
CA SER A 106 -14.06 1.79 -8.86
C SER A 106 -15.07 1.79 -7.71
N GLU A 107 -15.84 2.86 -7.59
CA GLU A 107 -16.96 2.97 -6.64
C GLU A 107 -16.54 2.66 -5.18
N VAL A 108 -15.41 3.22 -4.74
CA VAL A 108 -14.93 3.03 -3.37
C VAL A 108 -15.75 3.85 -2.38
N THR A 109 -16.24 3.19 -1.33
CA THR A 109 -16.96 3.83 -0.22
C THR A 109 -16.37 3.39 1.10
N TYR A 110 -15.91 4.36 1.89
CA TYR A 110 -15.39 4.13 3.24
C TYR A 110 -16.49 4.34 4.28
N SER A 111 -16.53 3.48 5.27
CA SER A 111 -17.41 3.59 6.43
C SER A 111 -16.66 3.15 7.69
N PRO A 112 -17.17 3.45 8.89
CA PRO A 112 -16.56 2.96 10.12
C PRO A 112 -16.45 1.43 10.23
N ASP A 113 -17.23 0.70 9.43
CA ASP A 113 -17.27 -0.77 9.42
C ASP A 113 -16.36 -1.37 8.33
N GLY A 114 -15.59 -0.54 7.60
CA GLY A 114 -14.67 -0.95 6.55
C GLY A 114 -14.97 -0.31 5.21
N THR A 115 -14.49 -0.94 4.15
CA THR A 115 -14.55 -0.44 2.77
C THR A 115 -15.41 -1.34 1.89
N ARG A 116 -16.19 -0.72 1.02
CA ARG A 116 -16.90 -1.35 -0.09
C ARG A 116 -16.30 -0.81 -1.39
N PHE A 117 -16.00 -1.68 -2.35
CA PHE A 117 -15.39 -1.29 -3.62
C PHE A 117 -15.78 -2.25 -4.74
N THR A 118 -15.80 -1.74 -5.96
CA THR A 118 -16.06 -2.53 -7.17
C THR A 118 -14.74 -2.80 -7.90
N VAL A 119 -14.52 -4.04 -8.32
CA VAL A 119 -13.40 -4.45 -9.15
C VAL A 119 -13.88 -4.68 -10.56
N ASP A 120 -13.27 -3.98 -11.50
CA ASP A 120 -13.37 -4.25 -12.94
C ASP A 120 -12.11 -5.01 -13.39
N GLY A 121 -12.25 -5.98 -14.28
CA GLY A 121 -11.15 -6.83 -14.74
C GLY A 121 -11.35 -7.37 -16.16
N PRO A 122 -10.45 -8.26 -16.63
CA PRO A 122 -10.51 -8.83 -17.97
C PRO A 122 -11.83 -9.53 -18.27
N GLU A 123 -12.18 -9.60 -19.56
CA GLU A 123 -13.35 -10.33 -20.07
C GLU A 123 -14.70 -9.79 -19.54
N GLY A 124 -14.75 -8.50 -19.22
CA GLY A 124 -15.96 -7.85 -18.69
C GLY A 124 -16.26 -8.18 -17.24
N TYR A 125 -15.26 -8.69 -16.52
CA TYR A 125 -15.40 -8.94 -15.10
C TYR A 125 -15.74 -7.66 -14.34
N ARG A 126 -16.81 -7.69 -13.53
CA ARG A 126 -17.19 -6.62 -12.61
C ARG A 126 -17.83 -7.20 -11.37
N LYS A 127 -17.27 -6.87 -10.20
CA LYS A 127 -17.74 -7.41 -8.93
C LYS A 127 -17.54 -6.44 -7.77
N GLU A 128 -18.59 -6.29 -6.95
CA GLU A 128 -18.51 -5.57 -5.67
C GLU A 128 -17.97 -6.48 -4.56
N PHE A 129 -17.06 -5.94 -3.74
CA PHE A 129 -16.51 -6.57 -2.56
C PHE A 129 -16.64 -5.67 -1.33
N LYS A 130 -16.53 -6.31 -0.16
CA LYS A 130 -16.47 -5.66 1.15
C LYS A 130 -15.27 -6.18 1.93
N THR A 131 -14.65 -5.29 2.70
CA THR A 131 -13.53 -5.65 3.58
C THR A 131 -13.55 -4.76 4.83
N PRO A 132 -13.11 -5.25 6.01
CA PRO A 132 -12.90 -4.41 7.17
C PRO A 132 -11.66 -3.51 7.05
N LEU A 133 -10.82 -3.71 6.03
CA LEU A 133 -9.61 -2.91 5.81
C LEU A 133 -9.95 -1.55 5.21
N MET A 134 -9.18 -0.53 5.57
CA MET A 134 -9.32 0.84 5.06
C MET A 134 -8.08 1.30 4.30
N GLY A 135 -8.27 2.31 3.45
CA GLY A 135 -7.21 2.97 2.72
C GLY A 135 -6.88 2.32 1.37
N GLU A 136 -6.46 3.16 0.43
CA GLU A 136 -6.14 2.77 -0.95
C GLU A 136 -5.06 1.69 -1.01
N CYS A 137 -4.04 1.77 -0.14
CA CYS A 137 -2.97 0.77 -0.10
C CYS A 137 -3.47 -0.64 0.22
N ASN A 138 -4.40 -0.78 1.16
CA ASN A 138 -5.01 -2.06 1.48
C ASN A 138 -5.87 -2.55 0.32
N ILE A 139 -6.66 -1.67 -0.29
CA ILE A 139 -7.48 -2.03 -1.46
C ILE A 139 -6.60 -2.45 -2.64
N ALA A 140 -5.48 -1.77 -2.88
CA ALA A 140 -4.51 -2.17 -3.91
C ALA A 140 -3.92 -3.57 -3.63
N ASN A 141 -3.54 -3.85 -2.39
CA ASN A 141 -3.04 -5.17 -1.99
C ASN A 141 -4.10 -6.27 -2.20
N LEU A 142 -5.36 -5.99 -1.84
CA LEU A 142 -6.47 -6.92 -2.08
C LEU A 142 -6.72 -7.12 -3.57
N LEU A 143 -6.59 -6.08 -4.39
CA LEU A 143 -6.76 -6.19 -5.84
C LEU A 143 -5.73 -7.13 -6.47
N GLY A 144 -4.45 -7.03 -6.06
CA GLY A 144 -3.41 -7.98 -6.47
C GLY A 144 -3.74 -9.42 -6.03
N ALA A 145 -4.23 -9.60 -4.80
CA ALA A 145 -4.65 -10.92 -4.31
C ALA A 145 -5.87 -11.46 -5.06
N ILE A 146 -6.84 -10.62 -5.44
CA ILE A 146 -7.99 -10.99 -6.28
C ILE A 146 -7.51 -11.47 -7.65
N ALA A 147 -6.60 -10.73 -8.30
CA ALA A 147 -6.06 -11.09 -9.61
C ALA A 147 -5.41 -12.49 -9.59
N VAL A 148 -4.55 -12.76 -8.60
CA VAL A 148 -3.94 -14.09 -8.42
C VAL A 148 -4.96 -15.16 -8.08
N SER A 149 -5.91 -14.88 -7.18
CA SER A 149 -6.94 -15.87 -6.79
C SER A 149 -7.80 -16.27 -7.98
N ARG A 150 -8.17 -15.32 -8.84
CA ARG A 150 -8.91 -15.61 -10.08
C ARG A 150 -8.08 -16.39 -11.08
N HIS A 151 -6.80 -16.06 -11.24
CA HIS A 151 -5.88 -16.82 -12.06
C HIS A 151 -5.79 -18.29 -11.63
N LEU A 152 -5.78 -18.54 -10.32
CA LEU A 152 -5.76 -19.88 -9.73
C LEU A 152 -7.13 -20.58 -9.72
N GLY A 153 -8.17 -19.96 -10.28
CA GLY A 153 -9.51 -20.55 -10.35
C GLY A 153 -10.25 -20.63 -9.01
N VAL A 154 -9.88 -19.80 -8.03
CA VAL A 154 -10.60 -19.74 -6.75
C VAL A 154 -12.03 -19.24 -6.98
N PRO A 155 -13.06 -19.95 -6.50
CA PRO A 155 -14.45 -19.53 -6.66
C PRO A 155 -14.72 -18.14 -6.08
N GLU A 156 -15.46 -17.31 -6.82
CA GLU A 156 -15.77 -15.91 -6.44
C GLU A 156 -16.37 -15.77 -5.02
N GLN A 157 -17.23 -16.70 -4.63
CA GLN A 157 -17.83 -16.69 -3.29
C GLN A 157 -16.78 -16.87 -2.18
N LYS A 158 -15.73 -17.67 -2.44
CA LYS A 158 -14.63 -17.86 -1.50
C LYS A 158 -13.74 -16.61 -1.43
N ILE A 159 -13.48 -15.95 -2.56
CA ILE A 159 -12.76 -14.67 -2.60
C ILE A 159 -13.55 -13.62 -1.80
N ALA A 160 -14.84 -13.44 -2.09
CA ALA A 160 -15.69 -12.47 -1.40
C ALA A 160 -15.78 -12.74 0.12
N TYR A 161 -15.91 -14.00 0.51
CA TYR A 161 -15.93 -14.39 1.92
C TYR A 161 -14.60 -14.05 2.61
N ALA A 162 -13.47 -14.43 2.02
CA ALA A 162 -12.15 -14.16 2.57
C ALA A 162 -11.91 -12.65 2.77
N LEU A 163 -12.27 -11.82 1.78
CA LEU A 163 -12.13 -10.38 1.86
C LEU A 163 -13.01 -9.77 2.97
N SER A 164 -14.26 -10.25 3.11
CA SER A 164 -15.20 -9.73 4.11
C SER A 164 -14.86 -10.12 5.55
N THR A 165 -14.09 -11.18 5.74
CA THR A 165 -13.69 -11.72 7.06
C THR A 165 -12.21 -11.54 7.35
N MET A 166 -11.50 -10.77 6.52
CA MET A 166 -10.06 -10.57 6.67
C MET A 166 -9.76 -9.82 7.99
N PRO A 167 -8.85 -10.33 8.82
CA PRO A 167 -8.43 -9.62 10.02
C PRO A 167 -7.64 -8.36 9.65
N GLN A 168 -7.79 -7.32 10.44
CA GLN A 168 -6.91 -6.16 10.37
C GLN A 168 -5.51 -6.57 10.85
N VAL A 169 -4.48 -6.02 10.22
CA VAL A 169 -3.09 -6.19 10.66
C VAL A 169 -2.77 -5.08 11.64
N GLU A 170 -2.36 -5.42 12.85
CA GLU A 170 -1.98 -4.43 13.86
C GLU A 170 -0.87 -3.51 13.35
N HIS A 171 -0.98 -2.23 13.67
CA HIS A 171 -0.05 -1.17 13.26
C HIS A 171 0.06 -0.93 11.75
N ARG A 172 -0.91 -1.40 10.94
CA ARG A 172 -0.99 -1.15 9.49
C ARG A 172 -2.39 -0.67 9.11
N LEU A 173 -2.63 0.63 9.31
CA LEU A 173 -3.94 1.26 9.13
C LEU A 173 -5.07 0.51 9.87
N SER A 174 -4.75 -0.11 10.99
CA SER A 174 -5.76 -0.79 11.81
C SER A 174 -6.62 0.23 12.55
N THR A 175 -7.93 0.00 12.52
CA THR A 175 -8.90 0.88 13.18
C THR A 175 -9.47 0.21 14.43
N LYS A 176 -9.51 0.96 15.53
CA LYS A 176 -10.10 0.52 16.80
C LYS A 176 -11.09 1.57 17.29
N ARG A 177 -12.27 1.13 17.71
CA ARG A 177 -13.25 1.99 18.42
C ARG A 177 -13.23 1.68 19.89
N THR A 178 -13.11 2.72 20.71
CA THR A 178 -13.22 2.61 22.16
C THR A 178 -14.69 2.73 22.60
N THR A 179 -15.01 2.24 23.78
CA THR A 179 -16.34 2.40 24.39
C THR A 179 -16.71 3.86 24.66
N GLY A 180 -15.72 4.75 24.72
CA GLY A 180 -15.91 6.21 24.88
C GLY A 180 -16.15 6.96 23.55
N GLY A 181 -16.28 6.24 22.41
CA GLY A 181 -16.54 6.84 21.11
C GLY A 181 -15.30 7.35 20.38
N LEU A 182 -14.08 7.17 20.94
CA LEU A 182 -12.84 7.49 20.25
C LEU A 182 -12.57 6.46 19.15
N THR A 183 -12.24 6.91 17.94
CA THR A 183 -11.72 6.09 16.85
C THR A 183 -10.22 6.28 16.77
N ILE A 184 -9.46 5.20 16.79
CA ILE A 184 -7.99 5.18 16.67
C ILE A 184 -7.65 4.54 15.34
N ILE A 185 -6.86 5.22 14.52
CA ILE A 185 -6.21 4.69 13.33
C ILE A 185 -4.75 4.46 13.71
N ASP A 186 -4.31 3.22 13.66
CA ASP A 186 -2.97 2.81 14.08
C ASP A 186 -2.17 2.35 12.85
N ASP A 187 -1.15 3.14 12.48
CA ASP A 187 -0.23 2.89 11.37
C ASP A 187 1.23 3.03 11.82
N ALA A 188 1.53 2.52 13.02
CA ALA A 188 2.80 2.76 13.72
C ALA A 188 3.94 1.77 13.37
N PHE A 189 3.77 0.84 12.42
CA PHE A 189 4.79 -0.19 12.15
C PHE A 189 6.03 0.37 11.44
N ASN A 190 5.85 1.03 10.30
CA ASN A 190 6.92 1.66 9.52
C ASN A 190 6.35 2.77 8.66
N SER A 191 6.94 3.96 8.74
CA SER A 191 6.47 5.14 8.03
C SER A 191 7.35 5.43 6.82
N ASN A 192 6.71 5.64 5.67
CA ASN A 192 7.32 6.15 4.45
C ASN A 192 6.40 7.22 3.85
N PRO A 193 6.89 8.08 2.94
CA PRO A 193 6.12 9.23 2.45
C PRO A 193 4.74 8.87 1.90
N GLN A 194 4.65 7.81 1.11
CA GLN A 194 3.39 7.39 0.51
C GLN A 194 2.44 6.76 1.52
N GLY A 195 2.93 5.85 2.38
CA GLY A 195 2.11 5.23 3.43
C GLY A 195 1.56 6.25 4.42
N SER A 196 2.41 7.16 4.89
CA SER A 196 2.00 8.24 5.80
C SER A 196 0.98 9.17 5.16
N SER A 197 1.14 9.51 3.88
CA SER A 197 0.16 10.27 3.12
C SER A 197 -1.20 9.57 3.04
N MET A 198 -1.21 8.26 2.75
CA MET A 198 -2.44 7.46 2.70
C MET A 198 -3.13 7.34 4.06
N ALA A 199 -2.36 7.27 5.16
CA ALA A 199 -2.93 7.25 6.50
C ALA A 199 -3.66 8.57 6.83
N LEU A 200 -3.11 9.71 6.40
CA LEU A 200 -3.76 11.01 6.51
C LEU A 200 -5.02 11.10 5.65
N ASP A 201 -5.00 10.52 4.45
CA ASP A 201 -6.20 10.46 3.59
C ASP A 201 -7.33 9.66 4.26
N VAL A 202 -7.01 8.54 4.91
CA VAL A 202 -7.99 7.77 5.70
C VAL A 202 -8.55 8.62 6.85
N LEU A 203 -7.70 9.36 7.57
CA LEU A 203 -8.14 10.26 8.63
C LEU A 203 -9.10 11.35 8.11
N ALA A 204 -8.79 11.93 6.94
CA ALA A 204 -9.61 12.96 6.31
C ALA A 204 -10.96 12.43 5.80
N MET A 205 -10.99 11.19 5.26
CA MET A 205 -12.18 10.57 4.66
C MET A 205 -13.20 10.09 5.70
N LEU A 206 -12.80 9.84 6.93
CA LEU A 206 -13.73 9.39 7.97
C LEU A 206 -14.65 10.53 8.40
N ASP A 207 -15.93 10.42 8.04
CA ASP A 207 -16.96 11.34 8.51
C ASP A 207 -17.38 10.97 9.95
N ILE A 208 -16.57 11.42 10.91
CA ILE A 208 -16.77 11.19 12.34
C ILE A 208 -16.80 12.56 13.02
N PRO A 209 -17.81 12.81 13.87
CA PRO A 209 -17.85 14.05 14.63
C PRO A 209 -16.71 14.13 15.65
N GLY A 210 -16.15 15.33 15.83
CA GLY A 210 -15.09 15.59 16.82
C GLY A 210 -13.79 16.07 16.20
N ARG A 211 -12.80 16.29 17.06
CA ARG A 211 -11.46 16.76 16.64
C ARG A 211 -10.62 15.58 16.15
N ARG A 212 -9.81 15.85 15.14
CA ARG A 212 -8.82 14.92 14.57
C ARG A 212 -7.45 15.20 15.17
N PHE A 213 -6.88 14.19 15.79
CA PHE A 213 -5.54 14.24 16.37
C PHE A 213 -4.59 13.35 15.59
N ILE A 214 -3.38 13.83 15.37
CA ILE A 214 -2.27 13.00 14.91
C ILE A 214 -1.19 12.92 15.98
N ILE A 215 -0.61 11.73 16.18
CA ILE A 215 0.55 11.51 17.05
C ILE A 215 1.61 10.82 16.20
N THR A 216 2.76 11.48 15.99
CA THR A 216 3.78 10.98 15.07
C THR A 216 5.20 11.37 15.47
N PRO A 217 6.21 10.48 15.28
CA PRO A 217 7.62 10.84 15.32
C PRO A 217 8.14 11.36 13.97
N GLY A 218 7.29 11.37 12.92
CA GLY A 218 7.72 11.54 11.53
C GLY A 218 8.32 10.28 10.93
N MET A 219 8.96 10.42 9.79
CA MET A 219 9.56 9.35 9.00
C MET A 219 11.08 9.35 9.14
N ILE A 220 11.71 8.17 9.03
CA ILE A 220 13.17 7.98 9.13
C ILE A 220 13.69 7.17 7.92
N GLU A 221 15.01 7.06 7.78
CA GLU A 221 15.70 6.28 6.73
C GLU A 221 15.46 6.80 5.29
N LEU A 222 15.19 8.11 5.13
CA LEU A 222 14.94 8.73 3.82
C LEU A 222 16.18 9.42 3.22
N GLY A 223 17.35 9.28 3.85
CA GLY A 223 18.60 9.86 3.37
C GLY A 223 18.51 11.37 3.14
N SER A 224 18.91 11.86 1.97
CA SER A 224 18.86 13.28 1.63
C SER A 224 17.44 13.85 1.56
N ARG A 225 16.41 13.02 1.44
CA ARG A 225 15.00 13.42 1.42
C ARG A 225 14.39 13.56 2.82
N GLN A 226 15.16 13.23 3.88
CA GLN A 226 14.66 13.17 5.26
C GLN A 226 13.91 14.43 5.71
N TYR A 227 14.51 15.59 5.50
CA TYR A 227 13.92 16.86 5.91
C TYR A 227 12.70 17.22 5.06
N GLU A 228 12.85 17.22 3.75
CA GLU A 228 11.80 17.65 2.82
C GLU A 228 10.56 16.75 2.90
N ALA A 229 10.72 15.43 2.97
CA ALA A 229 9.62 14.51 3.10
C ALA A 229 8.83 14.71 4.41
N ASN A 230 9.51 15.00 5.52
CA ASN A 230 8.85 15.32 6.79
C ASN A 230 8.16 16.70 6.76
N LYS A 231 8.69 17.67 6.03
CA LYS A 231 8.05 18.96 5.79
C LYS A 231 6.78 18.81 4.93
N GLU A 232 6.85 18.05 3.83
CA GLU A 232 5.67 17.71 3.02
C GLU A 232 4.60 17.01 3.85
N PHE A 233 4.99 16.08 4.72
CA PHE A 233 4.10 15.40 5.65
C PHE A 233 3.44 16.37 6.63
N GLY A 234 4.20 17.33 7.21
CA GLY A 234 3.68 18.38 8.06
C GLY A 234 2.63 19.25 7.35
N ALA A 235 2.88 19.63 6.10
CA ALA A 235 1.92 20.35 5.28
C ALA A 235 0.59 19.58 5.10
N LYS A 236 0.67 18.28 4.85
CA LYS A 236 -0.52 17.44 4.70
C LYS A 236 -1.25 17.22 6.05
N ILE A 237 -0.53 17.15 7.17
CA ILE A 237 -1.13 17.09 8.51
C ILE A 237 -2.06 18.28 8.73
N SER A 238 -1.61 19.49 8.40
CA SER A 238 -2.40 20.71 8.60
C SER A 238 -3.68 20.78 7.75
N ASP A 239 -3.79 19.99 6.70
CA ASP A 239 -4.98 19.92 5.85
C ASP A 239 -6.05 18.95 6.39
N CYS A 240 -5.69 18.02 7.28
CA CYS A 240 -6.59 16.95 7.70
C CYS A 240 -6.73 16.75 9.22
N ALA A 241 -5.90 17.37 10.05
CA ALA A 241 -5.92 17.24 11.50
C ALA A 241 -6.14 18.59 12.18
N ASP A 242 -6.78 18.57 13.36
CA ASP A 242 -6.98 19.74 14.20
C ASP A 242 -5.83 19.91 15.21
N VAL A 243 -5.15 18.82 15.57
CA VAL A 243 -4.04 18.81 16.54
C VAL A 243 -2.96 17.84 16.08
N ALA A 244 -1.71 18.28 16.13
CA ALA A 244 -0.53 17.46 15.89
C ALA A 244 0.34 17.35 17.14
N ILE A 245 0.60 16.13 17.60
CA ILE A 245 1.52 15.80 18.69
C ILE A 245 2.76 15.15 18.08
N ILE A 246 3.87 15.90 18.04
CA ILE A 246 5.11 15.43 17.43
C ILE A 246 5.99 14.83 18.53
N VAL A 247 6.25 13.53 18.39
CA VAL A 247 7.05 12.75 19.37
C VAL A 247 8.53 12.86 19.02
N GLY A 248 9.34 13.26 19.98
CA GLY A 248 10.78 13.41 19.79
C GLY A 248 11.20 14.71 19.08
N GLN A 249 12.51 14.87 18.85
CA GLN A 249 13.09 16.11 18.29
C GLN A 249 13.57 15.94 16.84
N TYR A 250 13.84 14.72 16.40
CA TYR A 250 14.56 14.44 15.17
C TYR A 250 13.90 15.04 13.91
N ASN A 251 12.59 14.88 13.77
CA ASN A 251 11.83 15.40 12.62
C ASN A 251 10.96 16.63 12.97
N ARG A 252 11.03 17.10 14.23
CA ARG A 252 10.12 18.13 14.76
C ARG A 252 10.17 19.41 13.94
N GLU A 253 11.37 19.92 13.66
CA GLU A 253 11.56 21.17 12.92
C GLU A 253 10.94 21.10 11.53
N ALA A 254 11.24 20.03 10.77
CA ALA A 254 10.72 19.83 9.43
C ALA A 254 9.18 19.77 9.41
N ILE A 255 8.59 18.98 10.33
CA ILE A 255 7.13 18.83 10.42
C ILE A 255 6.48 20.16 10.78
N LEU A 256 7.00 20.90 11.76
CA LEU A 256 6.47 22.21 12.16
C LEU A 256 6.59 23.24 11.03
N GLU A 257 7.70 23.25 10.29
CA GLU A 257 7.84 24.11 9.11
C GLU A 257 6.77 23.79 8.04
N GLY A 258 6.47 22.51 7.85
CA GLY A 258 5.40 22.07 6.93
C GLY A 258 4.01 22.48 7.40
N ILE A 259 3.72 22.37 8.69
CA ILE A 259 2.45 22.81 9.29
C ILE A 259 2.29 24.33 9.14
N GLY A 260 3.37 25.09 9.36
CA GLY A 260 3.35 26.56 9.34
C GLY A 260 2.36 27.12 10.36
N ASP A 261 1.80 28.29 10.07
CA ASP A 261 0.84 29.00 10.95
C ASP A 261 -0.61 28.46 10.87
N ARG A 262 -0.82 27.33 10.17
CA ARG A 262 -2.17 26.77 9.91
C ARG A 262 -2.77 26.03 11.10
N MET A 263 -1.96 25.63 12.06
CA MET A 263 -2.41 25.02 13.31
C MET A 263 -1.93 25.89 14.47
N ALA A 264 -2.83 26.21 15.43
CA ALA A 264 -2.44 26.93 16.63
C ALA A 264 -1.49 26.05 17.48
N GLU A 265 -0.46 26.67 18.07
CA GLU A 265 0.31 26.02 19.14
C GLU A 265 -0.60 25.84 20.37
N GLU A 266 -0.87 24.61 20.78
CA GLU A 266 -1.50 24.28 22.06
C GLU A 266 -0.47 23.71 23.05
#